data_b308f5b35360b8be9b7c62dcfbe0fddb
#
_entry.id   b308f5b35360b8be9b7c62dcfbe0fddb
#
_cell.length_a   1.000
_cell.length_b   1.000
_cell.length_c   1.000
_cell.angle_alpha   90.00
_cell.angle_beta   90.00
_cell.angle_gamma   90.00
#
_symmetry.space_group_name_H-M   'P 1'
#
loop_
_entity.id
_entity.type
_entity.pdbx_description
1 polymer ?
#
loop_
_entity_poly.entity_id
_entity_poly.type
_entity_poly.pdbx_seq_one_letter_code
_entity_poly.pdbx_strand_id
1 'polypeptide(L)'
;MSFGALSANAIEALNRGAARGGFYHNTGEGGISRFHLSGGDVVWNVGTGYFGCGKTIDDKGTRAFCPDQFKENATKEQVKMIEIKLSQGLCANQPVRRVHPTILH
;
A
#
# COMPACT_ATOMS: atom_id res chain seq x y z
N MET A 1 1.89 -8.95 0.83
CA MET A 1 1.83 -9.34 -0.60
C MET A 1 0.88 -8.41 -1.35
N SER A 2 1.30 -7.96 -2.50
CA SER A 2 0.50 -7.05 -3.33
C SER A 2 -0.67 -7.77 -4.00
N PHE A 3 -1.85 -7.16 -3.94
CA PHE A 3 -3.04 -7.68 -4.65
C PHE A 3 -2.82 -7.76 -6.16
N GLY A 4 -2.05 -6.83 -6.74
CA GLY A 4 -1.73 -6.87 -8.17
C GLY A 4 -0.79 -8.01 -8.58
N ALA A 5 -0.06 -8.59 -7.65
CA ALA A 5 0.87 -9.69 -7.90
C ALA A 5 0.25 -11.07 -7.67
N LEU A 6 -0.76 -11.16 -6.83
CA LEU A 6 -1.42 -12.40 -6.46
C LEU A 6 -2.94 -12.31 -6.64
N SER A 7 -3.59 -13.47 -6.71
CA SER A 7 -5.05 -13.53 -6.78
C SER A 7 -5.71 -13.09 -5.47
N ALA A 8 -6.98 -12.68 -5.55
CA ALA A 8 -7.79 -12.35 -4.39
C ALA A 8 -7.81 -13.49 -3.34
N ASN A 9 -7.96 -14.71 -3.80
CA ASN A 9 -7.99 -15.89 -2.90
C ASN A 9 -6.66 -16.08 -2.17
N ALA A 10 -5.52 -15.85 -2.84
CA ALA A 10 -4.20 -15.96 -2.23
C ALA A 10 -3.99 -14.90 -1.16
N ILE A 11 -4.35 -13.64 -1.45
CA ILE A 11 -4.24 -12.54 -0.48
C ILE A 11 -5.14 -12.80 0.74
N GLU A 12 -6.37 -13.21 0.52
CA GLU A 12 -7.30 -13.53 1.60
C GLU A 12 -6.79 -14.68 2.48
N ALA A 13 -6.27 -15.74 1.86
CA ALA A 13 -5.69 -16.86 2.58
C ALA A 13 -4.49 -16.46 3.44
N LEU A 14 -3.60 -15.61 2.91
CA LEU A 14 -2.45 -15.10 3.64
C LEU A 14 -2.89 -14.23 4.83
N ASN A 15 -3.87 -13.37 4.64
CA ASN A 15 -4.36 -12.52 5.73
C ASN A 15 -5.06 -13.33 6.81
N ARG A 16 -5.88 -14.30 6.45
CA ARG A 16 -6.51 -15.22 7.40
C ARG A 16 -5.48 -16.09 8.15
N GLY A 17 -4.42 -16.51 7.44
CA GLY A 17 -3.32 -17.23 8.05
C GLY A 17 -2.56 -16.36 9.06
N ALA A 18 -2.35 -15.09 8.75
CA ALA A 18 -1.75 -14.14 9.67
C ALA A 18 -2.62 -13.94 10.93
N ALA A 19 -3.94 -13.86 10.77
CA ALA A 19 -4.87 -13.77 11.90
C ALA A 19 -4.77 -15.01 12.81
N ARG A 20 -4.72 -16.19 12.22
CA ARG A 20 -4.58 -17.45 12.97
C ARG A 20 -3.24 -17.58 13.68
N GLY A 21 -2.17 -17.14 13.03
CA GLY A 21 -0.82 -17.20 13.56
C GLY A 21 -0.49 -16.11 14.56
N GLY A 22 -1.33 -15.07 14.66
CA GLY A 22 -1.08 -13.94 15.56
C GLY A 22 0.06 -13.03 15.09
N PHE A 23 0.28 -12.91 13.76
CA PHE A 23 1.30 -12.03 13.20
C PHE A 23 0.68 -11.13 12.14
N TYR A 24 1.42 -10.11 11.70
CA TYR A 24 0.96 -9.16 10.71
C TYR A 24 1.20 -9.62 9.27
N HIS A 25 0.42 -9.06 8.35
CA HIS A 25 0.52 -9.27 6.91
C HIS A 25 0.82 -7.93 6.22
N ASN A 26 1.89 -7.86 5.44
CA ASN A 26 2.25 -6.67 4.68
C ASN A 26 1.45 -6.60 3.38
N THR A 27 0.89 -5.42 3.07
CA THR A 27 0.07 -5.24 1.87
C THR A 27 0.86 -5.29 0.56
N GLY A 28 2.18 -5.09 0.61
CA GLY A 28 2.94 -4.78 -0.60
C GLY A 28 2.58 -3.40 -1.14
N GLU A 29 3.18 -3.01 -2.28
CA GLU A 29 3.11 -1.64 -2.81
C GLU A 29 1.78 -1.29 -3.49
N GLY A 30 0.92 -2.25 -3.76
CA GLY A 30 -0.32 -2.05 -4.51
C GLY A 30 -1.48 -1.44 -3.72
N GLY A 31 -1.26 -1.03 -2.48
CA GLY A 31 -2.28 -0.49 -1.61
C GLY A 31 -3.04 -1.55 -0.84
N ILE A 32 -3.99 -1.12 -0.03
CA ILE A 32 -4.84 -2.00 0.78
C ILE A 32 -6.02 -2.44 -0.07
N SER A 33 -6.18 -3.76 -0.24
CA SER A 33 -7.40 -4.32 -0.83
C SER A 33 -8.35 -4.84 0.27
N ARG A 34 -9.61 -5.05 -0.09
CA ARG A 34 -10.56 -5.68 0.83
C ARG A 34 -10.11 -7.07 1.29
N PHE A 35 -9.32 -7.76 0.48
CA PHE A 35 -8.80 -9.09 0.79
C PHE A 35 -7.68 -9.07 1.83
N HIS A 36 -6.97 -7.96 1.95
CA HIS A 36 -6.01 -7.73 3.04
C HIS A 36 -6.70 -7.51 4.39
N LEU A 37 -8.00 -7.28 4.40
CA LEU A 37 -8.78 -6.95 5.59
C LEU A 37 -9.66 -8.13 6.04
N SER A 38 -9.14 -9.35 5.93
CA SER A 38 -9.87 -10.60 6.25
C SER A 38 -9.68 -11.06 7.71
N GLY A 39 -9.33 -10.16 8.61
CA GLY A 39 -9.22 -10.40 10.05
C GLY A 39 -7.82 -10.34 10.63
N GLY A 40 -6.76 -10.39 9.79
CA GLY A 40 -5.37 -10.28 10.24
C GLY A 40 -4.90 -8.84 10.37
N ASP A 41 -3.96 -8.61 11.28
CA ASP A 41 -3.30 -7.31 11.39
C ASP A 41 -2.50 -7.02 10.13
N VAL A 42 -2.51 -5.77 9.69
CA VAL A 42 -1.93 -5.33 8.42
C VAL A 42 -0.87 -4.26 8.65
N VAL A 43 0.28 -4.44 8.01
CA VAL A 43 1.24 -3.37 7.77
C VAL A 43 0.98 -2.84 6.37
N TRP A 44 0.56 -1.58 6.29
CA TRP A 44 0.30 -0.93 5.01
C TRP A 44 1.59 -0.37 4.43
N ASN A 45 2.02 -0.88 3.28
CA ASN A 45 3.17 -0.34 2.55
C ASN A 45 2.72 0.79 1.62
N VAL A 46 3.25 1.98 1.85
CA VAL A 46 3.06 3.14 0.98
C VAL A 46 4.26 3.22 0.05
N GLY A 47 4.06 2.81 -1.19
CA GLY A 47 5.09 2.85 -2.22
C GLY A 47 5.07 4.13 -3.04
N THR A 48 5.94 4.19 -4.04
CA THR A 48 6.13 5.38 -4.89
C THR A 48 4.93 5.70 -5.79
N GLY A 49 3.99 4.77 -5.96
CA GLY A 49 2.75 4.97 -6.72
C GLY A 49 1.61 5.58 -5.92
N TYR A 50 1.77 5.77 -4.61
CA TYR A 50 0.75 6.31 -3.70
C TYR A 50 -0.57 5.52 -3.70
N PHE A 51 -0.52 4.22 -3.91
CA PHE A 51 -1.73 3.39 -3.91
C PHE A 51 -2.37 3.36 -2.51
N GLY A 52 -3.63 3.77 -2.44
CA GLY A 52 -4.36 3.90 -1.19
C GLY A 52 -4.28 5.29 -0.53
N CYS A 53 -3.42 6.18 -1.03
CA CYS A 53 -3.27 7.55 -0.52
C CYS A 53 -2.92 8.57 -1.62
N GLY A 54 -3.34 8.32 -2.85
CA GLY A 54 -3.03 9.17 -3.97
C GLY A 54 -4.24 9.56 -4.79
N LYS A 55 -4.13 10.69 -5.48
CA LYS A 55 -5.12 11.16 -6.45
C LYS A 55 -4.43 11.58 -7.74
N THR A 56 -5.13 11.46 -8.85
CA THR A 56 -4.67 11.96 -10.14
C THR A 56 -4.89 13.47 -10.21
N ILE A 57 -3.86 14.22 -10.56
CA ILE A 57 -3.89 15.68 -10.56
C ILE A 57 -3.94 16.30 -11.96
N ASP A 58 -3.68 15.52 -13.00
CA ASP A 58 -3.69 16.00 -14.39
C ASP A 58 -4.15 14.91 -15.35
N ASP A 59 -4.32 15.28 -16.64
CA ASP A 59 -4.76 14.38 -17.71
C ASP A 59 -3.69 13.35 -18.11
N LYS A 60 -2.45 13.52 -17.65
CA LYS A 60 -1.33 12.61 -17.93
C LYS A 60 -1.23 11.46 -16.95
N GLY A 61 -2.14 11.39 -15.97
CA GLY A 61 -2.13 10.36 -14.96
C GLY A 61 -1.10 10.58 -13.85
N THR A 62 -0.59 11.79 -13.69
CA THR A 62 0.31 12.13 -12.58
C THR A 62 -0.45 12.01 -11.25
N ARG A 63 0.14 11.27 -10.31
CA ARG A 63 -0.45 11.05 -9.00
C ARG A 63 0.24 11.90 -7.94
N ALA A 64 -0.56 12.41 -7.01
CA ALA A 64 -0.08 13.15 -5.86
C ALA A 64 -0.66 12.58 -4.57
N PHE A 65 0.01 12.84 -3.46
CA PHE A 65 -0.45 12.41 -2.15
C PHE A 65 -1.79 13.06 -1.78
N CYS A 66 -2.71 12.25 -1.27
CA CYS A 66 -4.01 12.68 -0.80
C CYS A 66 -4.13 12.43 0.71
N PRO A 67 -4.05 13.48 1.55
CA PRO A 67 -4.12 13.33 3.01
C PRO A 67 -5.41 12.69 3.50
N ASP A 68 -6.55 13.01 2.88
CA ASP A 68 -7.85 12.47 3.28
C ASP A 68 -7.94 10.97 3.06
N GLN A 69 -7.48 10.50 1.90
CA GLN A 69 -7.44 9.07 1.60
C GLN A 69 -6.45 8.34 2.49
N PHE A 70 -5.31 8.95 2.77
CA PHE A 70 -4.33 8.42 3.71
C PHE A 70 -4.94 8.22 5.09
N LYS A 71 -5.61 9.25 5.62
CA LYS A 71 -6.27 9.19 6.91
C LYS A 71 -7.32 8.10 6.97
N GLU A 72 -8.16 8.00 5.94
CA GLU A 72 -9.19 6.98 5.86
C GLU A 72 -8.60 5.57 5.96
N ASN A 73 -7.56 5.29 5.20
CA ASN A 73 -6.93 3.98 5.20
C ASN A 73 -6.06 3.71 6.43
N ALA A 74 -5.35 4.72 6.92
CA ALA A 74 -4.47 4.59 8.09
C ALA A 74 -5.24 4.37 9.40
N THR A 75 -6.50 4.79 9.46
CA THR A 75 -7.34 4.65 10.66
C THR A 75 -8.18 3.38 10.68
N LYS A 76 -8.07 2.53 9.68
CA LYS A 76 -8.74 1.21 9.69
C LYS A 76 -8.22 0.36 10.84
N GLU A 77 -9.13 -0.34 11.52
CA GLU A 77 -8.81 -1.12 12.73
C GLU A 77 -7.69 -2.14 12.51
N GLN A 78 -7.65 -2.78 11.35
CA GLN A 78 -6.66 -3.81 11.04
C GLN A 78 -5.29 -3.25 10.64
N VAL A 79 -5.18 -1.97 10.30
CA VAL A 79 -3.93 -1.31 9.95
C VAL A 79 -3.19 -0.92 11.22
N LYS A 80 -2.17 -1.68 11.57
CA LYS A 80 -1.40 -1.51 12.82
C LYS A 80 -0.11 -0.74 12.63
N MET A 81 0.42 -0.70 11.41
CA MET A 81 1.68 -0.04 11.09
C MET A 81 1.67 0.44 9.66
N ILE A 82 2.39 1.51 9.39
CA ILE A 82 2.59 2.04 8.05
C ILE A 82 4.08 1.99 7.73
N GLU A 83 4.41 1.34 6.62
CA GLU A 83 5.77 1.25 6.09
C GLU A 83 5.87 2.17 4.87
N ILE A 84 6.84 3.08 4.87
CA ILE A 84 7.01 4.04 3.78
C ILE A 84 8.25 3.67 2.98
N LYS A 85 8.05 3.44 1.68
CA LYS A 85 9.14 3.23 0.73
C LYS A 85 9.56 4.58 0.15
N LEU A 86 10.78 5.00 0.44
CA LEU A 86 11.27 6.33 0.06
C LEU A 86 11.64 6.43 -1.42
N SER A 87 12.11 5.36 -2.02
CA SER A 87 12.50 5.35 -3.42
C SER A 87 12.45 3.95 -4.00
N GLN A 88 12.46 3.87 -5.33
CA GLN A 88 12.51 2.62 -6.05
C GLN A 88 13.77 2.57 -6.91
N GLY A 89 14.44 1.42 -6.92
CA GLY A 89 15.59 1.17 -7.78
C GLY A 89 15.23 1.22 -9.26
N LEU A 90 16.26 1.38 -10.11
CA LEU A 90 16.10 1.38 -11.56
C LEU A 90 15.62 0.02 -12.04
N CYS A 91 14.38 -0.03 -12.53
CA CYS A 91 13.99 -1.07 -13.48
C CYS A 91 14.45 -0.62 -14.87
N ALA A 92 15.07 -1.52 -15.63
CA ALA A 92 15.79 -1.22 -16.88
C ALA A 92 15.02 -0.44 -17.94
N ASN A 93 13.71 -0.23 -17.81
CA ASN A 93 12.85 0.42 -18.79
C ASN A 93 11.84 1.41 -18.19
N GLN A 94 12.03 1.85 -16.93
CA GLN A 94 11.11 2.83 -16.32
C GLN A 94 11.87 4.03 -15.77
N PRO A 95 11.35 5.28 -16.01
CA PRO A 95 11.95 6.46 -15.40
C PRO A 95 11.87 6.37 -13.87
N VAL A 96 12.95 6.76 -13.21
CA VAL A 96 12.99 6.87 -11.75
C VAL A 96 11.96 7.92 -11.32
N ARG A 97 10.89 7.49 -10.67
CA ARG A 97 9.97 8.42 -10.01
C ARG A 97 10.58 8.80 -8.67
N ARG A 98 11.00 10.03 -8.57
CA ARG A 98 11.48 10.56 -7.30
C ARG A 98 10.29 10.71 -6.36
N VAL A 99 10.41 10.16 -5.17
CA VAL A 99 9.46 10.45 -4.09
C VAL A 99 9.66 11.92 -3.71
N HIS A 100 8.58 12.69 -3.78
CA HIS A 100 8.67 14.11 -3.41
C HIS A 100 8.95 14.22 -1.91
N PRO A 101 9.91 15.06 -1.47
CA PRO A 101 10.28 15.17 -0.06
C PRO A 101 9.13 15.58 0.89
N THR A 102 8.03 16.04 0.33
CA THR A 102 6.85 16.49 1.09
C THR A 102 6.13 15.38 1.87
N ILE A 103 6.53 14.11 1.71
CA ILE A 103 5.89 13.00 2.44
C ILE A 103 6.44 12.85 3.86
N LEU A 104 7.54 13.53 4.16
CA LEU A 104 8.26 13.37 5.43
C LEU A 104 7.93 14.45 6.47
N HIS A 105 6.90 15.24 6.24
CA HIS A 105 6.50 16.30 7.18
C HIS A 105 5.10 16.08 7.72
#